data_4aed96791669811bb288f0a97e928523
#
_entry.id   4aed96791669811bb288f0a97e928523
#
_cell.length_a   1.000
_cell.length_b   1.000
_cell.length_c   1.000
_cell.angle_alpha   90.00
_cell.angle_beta   90.00
_cell.angle_gamma   90.00
#
_symmetry.space_group_name_H-M   'P 1'
#
loop_
_entity.id
_entity.type
_entity.pdbx_description
1 polymer ?
#
loop_
_entity_poly.entity_id
_entity_poly.type
_entity_poly.pdbx_seq_one_letter_code
_entity_poly.pdbx_strand_id
1 'polypeptide(L)'
;ASCRYIDQAARRRRDGVVMVGEIATVLLAAGRGERSGKEGGPKQYRHIGGKPVIRHTLDALHRHNPSGRIVLVIHKDDADLAQTAIAGFSGTVELVTGSGTRQASTLKGLEALAPHRPEFVFIHDGVRPFLDPALLDRLIEALQSSPAVIPALAVAETIKRTEGGLITGTTDRAGLHAAQTPQAFRFRDIYDAHLQTAN
;
A
#
# COMPACT_ATOMS: atom_id res chain seq x y z
N ALA A 1 4.73 11.75 -16.10
CA ALA A 1 5.82 11.01 -15.42
C ALA A 1 5.61 9.52 -15.67
N SER A 2 6.67 8.79 -16.05
CA SER A 2 6.59 7.35 -16.30
C SER A 2 6.64 6.57 -14.98
N CYS A 3 5.73 5.63 -14.81
CA CYS A 3 5.73 4.69 -13.69
C CYS A 3 6.43 3.41 -14.12
N ARG A 4 7.43 2.94 -13.35
CA ARG A 4 8.10 1.66 -13.55
C ARG A 4 7.40 0.56 -12.76
N TYR A 5 7.28 -0.63 -13.33
CA TYR A 5 6.94 -1.80 -12.55
C TYR A 5 8.17 -2.65 -12.26
N ILE A 6 8.13 -3.42 -11.17
CA ILE A 6 9.10 -4.45 -10.84
C ILE A 6 8.39 -5.79 -10.69
N ASP A 7 9.02 -6.87 -11.16
CA ASP A 7 8.49 -8.22 -10.97
C ASP A 7 8.57 -8.61 -9.48
N GLN A 8 7.43 -8.86 -8.87
CA GLN A 8 7.34 -9.25 -7.46
C GLN A 8 7.98 -10.62 -7.21
N ALA A 9 7.99 -11.51 -8.19
CA ALA A 9 8.56 -12.85 -8.05
C ALA A 9 10.10 -12.88 -8.16
N ALA A 10 10.72 -11.84 -8.75
CA ALA A 10 12.17 -11.80 -8.91
C ALA A 10 12.88 -11.62 -7.56
N ARG A 11 13.78 -12.55 -7.21
CA ARG A 11 14.60 -12.47 -6.00
C ARG A 11 15.99 -11.97 -6.36
N ARG A 12 16.44 -10.84 -5.78
CA ARG A 12 17.85 -10.41 -5.79
C ARG A 12 18.45 -10.56 -4.39
N ARG A 13 19.74 -10.88 -4.32
CA ARG A 13 20.51 -10.90 -3.06
C ARG A 13 20.87 -9.47 -2.66
N ARG A 14 20.92 -9.23 -1.35
CA ARG A 14 21.40 -7.97 -0.76
C ARG A 14 22.92 -7.93 -0.86
N ASP A 15 23.45 -6.93 -1.55
CA ASP A 15 24.82 -6.46 -1.37
C ASP A 15 24.78 -4.93 -1.49
N GLY A 16 24.91 -4.22 -0.38
CA GLY A 16 25.08 -2.79 -0.30
C GLY A 16 24.00 -2.04 0.49
N VAL A 17 24.41 -1.31 1.51
CA VAL A 17 23.55 -0.33 2.21
C VAL A 17 23.37 0.87 1.30
N VAL A 18 22.21 1.02 0.68
CA VAL A 18 21.82 2.26 0.00
C VAL A 18 21.49 3.27 1.09
N MET A 19 22.18 4.40 1.13
CA MET A 19 21.77 5.56 1.93
C MET A 19 20.44 6.05 1.34
N VAL A 20 19.37 5.79 2.05
CA VAL A 20 18.02 6.10 1.59
C VAL A 20 17.53 7.31 2.37
N GLY A 21 16.95 8.29 1.68
CA GLY A 21 16.24 9.38 2.31
C GLY A 21 15.06 8.90 3.16
N GLU A 22 14.43 9.81 3.90
CA GLU A 22 13.31 9.47 4.78
C GLU A 22 12.16 8.83 4.00
N ILE A 23 11.78 7.61 4.39
CA ILE A 23 10.65 6.87 3.80
C ILE A 23 9.50 6.89 4.80
N ALA A 24 8.34 7.36 4.35
CA ALA A 24 7.09 7.25 5.10
C ALA A 24 6.14 6.25 4.43
N THR A 25 5.09 5.85 5.13
CA THR A 25 4.06 4.94 4.60
C THR A 25 2.66 5.49 4.83
N VAL A 26 1.84 5.52 3.79
CA VAL A 26 0.38 5.65 3.88
C VAL A 26 -0.20 4.23 3.86
N LEU A 27 -0.73 3.80 5.00
CA LEU A 27 -1.33 2.48 5.17
C LEU A 27 -2.86 2.59 5.08
N LEU A 28 -3.45 2.09 4.00
CA LEU A 28 -4.87 2.23 3.72
C LEU A 28 -5.69 1.14 4.39
N ALA A 29 -6.59 1.52 5.28
CA ALA A 29 -7.49 0.65 6.03
C ALA A 29 -8.95 1.16 6.08
N ALA A 30 -9.30 2.18 5.29
CA ALA A 30 -10.64 2.77 5.28
C ALA A 30 -11.71 1.94 4.53
N GLY A 31 -11.30 0.88 3.82
CA GLY A 31 -12.20 0.06 3.01
C GLY A 31 -13.11 -0.85 3.86
N ARG A 32 -14.41 -0.90 3.56
CA ARG A 32 -15.40 -1.75 4.25
C ARG A 32 -15.41 -3.21 3.78
N GLY A 33 -14.71 -3.53 2.67
CA GLY A 33 -14.62 -4.91 2.19
C GLY A 33 -15.95 -5.52 1.75
N GLU A 34 -16.81 -4.75 1.05
CA GLU A 34 -18.15 -5.15 0.60
C GLU A 34 -18.18 -6.53 -0.10
N ARG A 35 -17.07 -6.92 -0.72
CA ARG A 35 -16.89 -8.21 -1.41
C ARG A 35 -16.61 -9.41 -0.48
N SER A 36 -16.28 -9.19 0.80
CA SER A 36 -15.82 -10.24 1.73
C SER A 36 -16.85 -10.65 2.79
N GLY A 37 -18.12 -10.30 2.61
CA GLY A 37 -19.21 -10.59 3.55
C GLY A 37 -19.18 -9.68 4.80
N LYS A 38 -20.35 -9.55 5.43
CA LYS A 38 -20.53 -8.67 6.61
C LYS A 38 -20.16 -9.34 7.95
N GLU A 39 -20.00 -10.67 7.97
CA GLU A 39 -19.70 -11.41 9.20
C GLU A 39 -18.26 -11.15 9.67
N GLY A 40 -18.10 -10.88 10.98
CA GLY A 40 -16.81 -10.69 11.64
C GLY A 40 -16.18 -9.31 11.53
N GLY A 41 -16.93 -8.28 11.12
CA GLY A 41 -16.44 -6.89 11.06
C GLY A 41 -15.44 -6.62 9.92
N PRO A 42 -14.83 -5.42 9.87
CA PRO A 42 -13.88 -5.05 8.81
C PRO A 42 -12.65 -5.97 8.81
N LYS A 43 -12.31 -6.52 7.64
CA LYS A 43 -11.30 -7.58 7.49
C LYS A 43 -9.91 -7.22 8.03
N GLN A 44 -9.55 -5.94 8.01
CA GLN A 44 -8.27 -5.43 8.50
C GLN A 44 -8.10 -5.60 10.02
N TYR A 45 -9.20 -5.70 10.77
CA TYR A 45 -9.18 -5.90 12.22
C TYR A 45 -9.48 -7.35 12.64
N ARG A 46 -9.76 -8.25 11.70
CA ARG A 46 -9.90 -9.69 12.00
C ARG A 46 -8.56 -10.25 12.45
N HIS A 47 -8.59 -11.22 13.36
CA HIS A 47 -7.37 -11.79 13.95
C HIS A 47 -6.84 -12.96 13.14
N ILE A 48 -5.51 -12.97 12.97
CA ILE A 48 -4.73 -14.11 12.49
C ILE A 48 -3.63 -14.35 13.54
N GLY A 49 -3.55 -15.58 14.08
CA GLY A 49 -2.56 -15.91 15.11
C GLY A 49 -2.62 -15.00 16.34
N GLY A 50 -3.84 -14.61 16.78
CA GLY A 50 -4.06 -13.79 17.98
C GLY A 50 -3.84 -12.27 17.78
N LYS A 51 -3.46 -11.79 16.60
CA LYS A 51 -3.26 -10.37 16.29
C LYS A 51 -4.15 -9.90 15.14
N PRO A 52 -4.65 -8.65 15.14
CA PRO A 52 -5.34 -8.07 13.97
C PRO A 52 -4.46 -8.11 12.73
N VAL A 53 -5.05 -8.38 11.56
CA VAL A 53 -4.34 -8.39 10.27
C VAL A 53 -3.51 -7.13 10.07
N ILE A 54 -4.09 -5.95 10.35
CA ILE A 54 -3.41 -4.67 10.21
C ILE A 54 -2.17 -4.56 11.10
N ARG A 55 -2.18 -5.17 12.30
CA ARG A 55 -1.03 -5.18 13.21
C ARG A 55 0.13 -5.98 12.63
N HIS A 56 -0.12 -7.10 11.93
CA HIS A 56 0.92 -7.83 11.22
C HIS A 56 1.56 -6.98 10.12
N THR A 57 0.75 -6.18 9.40
CA THR A 57 1.25 -5.26 8.38
C THR A 57 2.12 -4.16 8.98
N LEU A 58 1.67 -3.54 10.08
CA LEU A 58 2.44 -2.54 10.83
C LEU A 58 3.76 -3.11 11.33
N ASP A 59 3.74 -4.29 11.96
CA ASP A 59 4.94 -4.97 12.46
C ASP A 59 5.94 -5.30 11.33
N ALA A 60 5.46 -5.66 10.13
CA ALA A 60 6.31 -5.94 8.99
C ALA A 60 6.98 -4.66 8.43
N LEU A 61 6.22 -3.57 8.30
CA LEU A 61 6.74 -2.26 7.88
C LEU A 61 7.78 -1.72 8.86
N HIS A 62 7.47 -1.77 10.16
CA HIS A 62 8.36 -1.28 11.21
C HIS A 62 9.66 -2.09 11.30
N ARG A 63 9.61 -3.41 11.13
CA ARG A 63 10.84 -4.22 11.09
C ARG A 63 11.77 -3.85 9.92
N HIS A 64 11.22 -3.44 8.79
CA HIS A 64 12.02 -3.00 7.64
C HIS A 64 12.58 -1.59 7.84
N ASN A 65 11.77 -0.67 8.34
CA ASN A 65 12.13 0.72 8.60
C ASN A 65 11.64 1.18 9.99
N PRO A 66 12.41 0.92 11.07
CA PRO A 66 12.00 1.25 12.44
C PRO A 66 11.76 2.74 12.71
N SER A 67 12.46 3.61 12.00
CA SER A 67 12.31 5.08 12.12
C SER A 67 11.24 5.65 11.19
N GLY A 68 10.68 4.82 10.30
CA GLY A 68 9.71 5.24 9.30
C GLY A 68 8.37 5.67 9.94
N ARG A 69 7.87 6.82 9.50
CA ARG A 69 6.55 7.31 9.89
C ARG A 69 5.46 6.57 9.13
N ILE A 70 4.43 6.12 9.82
CA ILE A 70 3.25 5.47 9.23
C ILE A 70 2.02 6.33 9.49
N VAL A 71 1.30 6.70 8.43
CA VAL A 71 -0.04 7.27 8.52
C VAL A 71 -1.04 6.16 8.21
N LEU A 72 -1.82 5.78 9.21
CA LEU A 72 -2.86 4.77 9.09
C LEU A 72 -4.19 5.44 8.77
N VAL A 73 -4.65 5.26 7.53
CA VAL A 73 -5.91 5.84 7.05
C VAL A 73 -7.05 4.86 7.32
N ILE A 74 -7.98 5.24 8.20
CA ILE A 74 -9.05 4.40 8.72
C ILE A 74 -10.44 4.87 8.26
N HIS A 75 -11.44 4.03 8.35
CA HIS A 75 -12.82 4.46 8.22
C HIS A 75 -13.23 5.24 9.49
N LYS A 76 -14.11 6.24 9.33
CA LYS A 76 -14.57 7.10 10.44
C LYS A 76 -15.15 6.33 11.63
N ASP A 77 -15.78 5.17 11.39
CA ASP A 77 -16.41 4.36 12.42
C ASP A 77 -15.46 3.30 13.02
N ASP A 78 -14.21 3.25 12.61
CA ASP A 78 -13.24 2.23 13.03
C ASP A 78 -12.17 2.77 14.01
N ALA A 79 -12.38 3.97 14.58
CA ALA A 79 -11.39 4.62 15.46
C ALA A 79 -10.99 3.73 16.65
N ASP A 80 -11.95 3.14 17.36
CA ASP A 80 -11.68 2.28 18.51
C ASP A 80 -10.96 0.98 18.13
N LEU A 81 -11.35 0.39 16.98
CA LEU A 81 -10.67 -0.79 16.44
C LEU A 81 -9.23 -0.49 16.06
N ALA A 82 -8.99 0.67 15.45
CA ALA A 82 -7.65 1.11 15.08
C ALA A 82 -6.79 1.38 16.32
N GLN A 83 -7.31 2.09 17.30
CA GLN A 83 -6.61 2.34 18.57
C GLN A 83 -6.23 1.03 19.27
N THR A 84 -7.16 0.07 19.31
CA THR A 84 -6.88 -1.26 19.86
C THR A 84 -5.79 -1.98 19.08
N ALA A 85 -5.82 -1.92 17.74
CA ALA A 85 -4.85 -2.60 16.89
C ALA A 85 -3.43 -2.01 17.00
N ILE A 86 -3.28 -0.70 17.27
CA ILE A 86 -1.97 -0.05 17.45
C ILE A 86 -1.50 -0.06 18.90
N ALA A 87 -2.32 -0.47 19.85
CA ALA A 87 -1.93 -0.53 21.27
C ALA A 87 -0.63 -1.33 21.46
N GLY A 88 0.36 -0.75 22.16
CA GLY A 88 1.68 -1.34 22.35
C GLY A 88 2.52 -1.50 21.07
N PHE A 89 2.20 -0.79 19.99
CA PHE A 89 3.08 -0.68 18.83
C PHE A 89 4.24 0.28 19.13
N SER A 90 5.47 -0.13 18.81
CA SER A 90 6.67 0.63 19.16
C SER A 90 7.04 1.72 18.15
N GLY A 91 6.46 1.67 16.95
CA GLY A 91 6.72 2.65 15.89
C GLY A 91 5.83 3.89 15.98
N THR A 92 6.11 4.87 15.13
CA THR A 92 5.30 6.10 15.01
C THR A 92 4.13 5.86 14.05
N VAL A 93 2.90 5.90 14.57
CA VAL A 93 1.67 5.80 13.78
C VAL A 93 0.77 6.98 14.05
N GLU A 94 0.35 7.66 13.00
CA GLU A 94 -0.69 8.69 13.02
C GLU A 94 -1.98 8.14 12.42
N LEU A 95 -3.12 8.34 13.10
CA LEU A 95 -4.45 7.93 12.60
C LEU A 95 -5.11 9.08 11.85
N VAL A 96 -5.58 8.78 10.64
CA VAL A 96 -6.29 9.75 9.79
C VAL A 96 -7.58 9.13 9.27
N THR A 97 -8.67 9.88 9.31
CA THR A 97 -9.93 9.45 8.72
C THR A 97 -9.85 9.54 7.19
N GLY A 98 -10.12 8.43 6.52
CA GLY A 98 -10.20 8.34 5.07
C GLY A 98 -11.46 8.99 4.49
N SER A 99 -11.65 8.84 3.19
CA SER A 99 -12.76 9.40 2.43
C SER A 99 -13.46 8.33 1.59
N GLY A 100 -14.45 8.73 0.79
CA GLY A 100 -15.33 7.82 0.05
C GLY A 100 -14.66 6.97 -1.02
N THR A 101 -13.46 7.33 -1.48
CA THR A 101 -12.69 6.56 -2.47
C THR A 101 -11.28 6.22 -1.95
N ARG A 102 -10.64 5.20 -2.58
CA ARG A 102 -9.24 4.87 -2.29
C ARG A 102 -8.32 6.06 -2.59
N GLN A 103 -8.56 6.76 -3.71
CA GLN A 103 -7.79 7.93 -4.12
C GLN A 103 -7.91 9.06 -3.10
N ALA A 104 -9.12 9.44 -2.71
CA ALA A 104 -9.35 10.49 -1.72
C ALA A 104 -8.79 10.11 -0.33
N SER A 105 -8.89 8.83 0.07
CA SER A 105 -8.26 8.33 1.30
C SER A 105 -6.73 8.40 1.23
N THR A 106 -6.15 8.11 0.07
CA THR A 106 -4.70 8.26 -0.14
C THR A 106 -4.27 9.72 0.02
N LEU A 107 -5.02 10.67 -0.58
CA LEU A 107 -4.73 12.09 -0.42
C LEU A 107 -4.74 12.51 1.05
N LYS A 108 -5.70 12.06 1.85
CA LYS A 108 -5.73 12.34 3.31
C LYS A 108 -4.47 11.86 4.02
N GLY A 109 -3.97 10.69 3.66
CA GLY A 109 -2.71 10.17 4.20
C GLY A 109 -1.49 10.99 3.75
N LEU A 110 -1.46 11.43 2.50
CA LEU A 110 -0.38 12.27 1.97
C LEU A 110 -0.41 13.69 2.58
N GLU A 111 -1.59 14.27 2.81
CA GLU A 111 -1.77 15.55 3.51
C GLU A 111 -1.17 15.50 4.93
N ALA A 112 -1.40 14.41 5.67
CA ALA A 112 -0.83 14.22 7.00
C ALA A 112 0.70 14.09 6.97
N LEU A 113 1.28 13.51 5.92
CA LEU A 113 2.72 13.42 5.73
C LEU A 113 3.38 14.72 5.25
N ALA A 114 2.64 15.65 4.64
CA ALA A 114 3.18 16.84 3.99
C ALA A 114 4.05 17.73 4.93
N PRO A 115 3.72 17.93 6.22
CA PRO A 115 4.56 18.70 7.14
C PRO A 115 5.95 18.07 7.36
N HIS A 116 6.07 16.75 7.23
CA HIS A 116 7.29 15.97 7.48
C HIS A 116 8.20 15.88 6.25
N ARG A 117 7.67 16.14 5.04
CA ARG A 117 8.40 16.16 3.77
C ARG A 117 9.30 14.94 3.55
N PRO A 118 8.79 13.70 3.68
CA PRO A 118 9.62 12.53 3.41
C PRO A 118 10.10 12.55 1.95
N GLU A 119 11.23 11.93 1.66
CA GLU A 119 11.72 11.84 0.28
C GLU A 119 10.88 10.86 -0.53
N PHE A 120 10.55 9.71 0.09
CA PHE A 120 9.77 8.66 -0.52
C PHE A 120 8.55 8.30 0.32
N VAL A 121 7.53 7.78 -0.35
CA VAL A 121 6.32 7.27 0.31
C VAL A 121 5.91 5.93 -0.28
N PHE A 122 5.59 4.99 0.60
CA PHE A 122 4.88 3.77 0.26
C PHE A 122 3.38 3.96 0.48
N ILE A 123 2.57 3.55 -0.50
CA ILE A 123 1.12 3.45 -0.37
C ILE A 123 0.78 1.97 -0.34
N HIS A 124 0.28 1.48 0.80
CA HIS A 124 0.07 0.06 1.03
C HIS A 124 -1.32 -0.26 1.56
N ASP A 125 -1.83 -1.44 1.21
CA ASP A 125 -3.12 -1.92 1.70
C ASP A 125 -2.94 -2.60 3.08
N GLY A 126 -3.64 -2.14 4.11
CA GLY A 126 -3.53 -2.64 5.49
C GLY A 126 -3.91 -4.11 5.68
N VAL A 127 -4.55 -4.72 4.68
CA VAL A 127 -4.93 -6.14 4.68
C VAL A 127 -3.92 -7.07 3.99
N ARG A 128 -2.71 -6.59 3.69
CA ARG A 128 -1.64 -7.37 3.03
C ARG A 128 -0.43 -7.51 3.96
N PRO A 129 -0.48 -8.39 4.97
CA PRO A 129 0.53 -8.46 6.03
C PRO A 129 1.84 -9.14 5.61
N PHE A 130 1.84 -9.89 4.50
CA PHE A 130 2.99 -10.68 4.07
C PHE A 130 3.91 -9.85 3.17
N LEU A 131 4.66 -8.92 3.78
CA LEU A 131 5.64 -8.08 3.10
C LEU A 131 7.00 -8.77 3.10
N ASP A 132 7.55 -8.99 1.90
CA ASP A 132 8.94 -9.43 1.74
C ASP A 132 9.87 -8.22 1.86
N PRO A 133 10.81 -8.19 2.82
CA PRO A 133 11.80 -7.13 2.93
C PRO A 133 12.59 -6.90 1.64
N ALA A 134 12.92 -7.96 0.90
CA ALA A 134 13.62 -7.86 -0.36
C ALA A 134 12.79 -7.15 -1.45
N LEU A 135 11.45 -7.21 -1.39
CA LEU A 135 10.59 -6.42 -2.26
C LEU A 135 10.70 -4.93 -1.93
N LEU A 136 10.66 -4.57 -0.64
CA LEU A 136 10.78 -3.19 -0.20
C LEU A 136 12.14 -2.58 -0.62
N ASP A 137 13.23 -3.32 -0.45
CA ASP A 137 14.55 -2.90 -0.89
C ASP A 137 14.60 -2.63 -2.41
N ARG A 138 14.00 -3.50 -3.23
CA ARG A 138 13.94 -3.30 -4.70
C ARG A 138 13.09 -2.09 -5.11
N LEU A 139 12.00 -1.81 -4.39
CA LEU A 139 11.19 -0.61 -4.62
C LEU A 139 12.03 0.65 -4.36
N ILE A 140 12.77 0.68 -3.27
CA ILE A 140 13.64 1.80 -2.89
C ILE A 140 14.75 2.01 -3.94
N GLU A 141 15.42 0.91 -4.33
CA GLU A 141 16.45 0.97 -5.38
C GLU A 141 15.90 1.54 -6.68
N ALA A 142 14.73 1.10 -7.11
CA ALA A 142 14.13 1.56 -8.36
C ALA A 142 13.67 3.04 -8.31
N LEU A 143 13.29 3.57 -7.12
CA LEU A 143 12.95 4.99 -6.92
C LEU A 143 14.13 5.94 -7.14
N GLN A 144 15.38 5.45 -7.07
CA GLN A 144 16.56 6.28 -7.36
C GLN A 144 16.53 6.78 -8.81
N SER A 145 15.96 6.00 -9.73
CA SER A 145 15.92 6.31 -11.16
C SER A 145 14.51 6.55 -11.73
N SER A 146 13.47 6.42 -10.90
CA SER A 146 12.07 6.57 -11.37
C SER A 146 11.23 7.28 -10.31
N PRO A 147 10.31 8.18 -10.68
CA PRO A 147 9.47 8.92 -9.74
C PRO A 147 8.39 8.04 -9.10
N ALA A 148 8.04 6.93 -9.76
CA ALA A 148 7.01 5.99 -9.33
C ALA A 148 7.40 4.56 -9.68
N VAL A 149 7.19 3.63 -8.75
CA VAL A 149 7.46 2.19 -8.92
C VAL A 149 6.33 1.38 -8.29
N ILE A 150 5.83 0.40 -9.00
CA ILE A 150 4.83 -0.54 -8.47
C ILE A 150 5.31 -1.98 -8.64
N PRO A 151 5.09 -2.87 -7.68
CA PRO A 151 5.30 -4.29 -7.88
C PRO A 151 4.16 -4.83 -8.73
N ALA A 152 4.47 -5.76 -9.62
CA ALA A 152 3.49 -6.39 -10.49
C ALA A 152 3.80 -7.87 -10.71
N LEU A 153 2.76 -8.64 -10.96
CA LEU A 153 2.84 -10.06 -11.33
C LEU A 153 2.31 -10.24 -12.74
N ALA A 154 3.01 -10.97 -13.58
CA ALA A 154 2.49 -11.33 -14.89
C ALA A 154 1.16 -12.11 -14.71
N VAL A 155 0.16 -11.79 -15.53
CA VAL A 155 -1.13 -12.48 -15.48
C VAL A 155 -0.96 -13.90 -16.04
N ALA A 156 -1.18 -14.90 -15.17
CA ALA A 156 -1.10 -16.32 -15.53
C ALA A 156 -2.45 -16.88 -16.06
N GLU A 157 -3.57 -16.30 -15.62
CA GLU A 157 -4.92 -16.72 -15.95
C GLU A 157 -5.32 -16.34 -17.38
N THR A 158 -6.29 -17.07 -17.94
CA THR A 158 -6.93 -16.68 -19.20
C THR A 158 -7.95 -15.58 -18.96
N ILE A 159 -7.71 -14.40 -19.50
CA ILE A 159 -8.58 -13.23 -19.32
C ILE A 159 -9.71 -13.26 -20.35
N LYS A 160 -10.95 -13.25 -19.88
CA LYS A 160 -12.15 -13.21 -20.72
C LYS A 160 -12.79 -11.82 -20.66
N ARG A 161 -13.22 -11.32 -21.82
CA ARG A 161 -14.16 -10.20 -21.89
C ARG A 161 -15.56 -10.73 -21.74
N THR A 162 -16.40 -10.02 -20.98
CA THR A 162 -17.78 -10.40 -20.75
C THR A 162 -18.72 -9.19 -20.93
N GLU A 163 -19.92 -9.45 -21.46
CA GLU A 163 -20.98 -8.47 -21.58
C GLU A 163 -22.31 -9.16 -21.27
N GLY A 164 -23.14 -8.55 -20.43
CA GLY A 164 -24.41 -9.15 -20.01
C GLY A 164 -24.30 -10.54 -19.41
N GLY A 165 -23.19 -10.89 -18.77
CA GLY A 165 -22.94 -12.22 -18.20
C GLY A 165 -22.43 -13.27 -19.21
N LEU A 166 -22.32 -12.93 -20.49
CA LEU A 166 -21.82 -13.82 -21.55
C LEU A 166 -20.34 -13.52 -21.87
N ILE A 167 -19.58 -14.55 -22.22
CA ILE A 167 -18.20 -14.39 -22.70
C ILE A 167 -18.25 -13.89 -24.15
N THR A 168 -17.68 -12.70 -24.39
CA THR A 168 -17.60 -12.07 -25.72
C THR A 168 -16.24 -12.22 -26.39
N GLY A 169 -15.23 -12.68 -25.65
CA GLY A 169 -13.89 -12.89 -26.22
C GLY A 169 -12.83 -13.22 -25.18
N THR A 170 -11.63 -13.47 -25.67
CA THR A 170 -10.41 -13.64 -24.87
C THR A 170 -9.49 -12.45 -25.10
N THR A 171 -8.94 -11.91 -24.02
CA THR A 171 -7.90 -10.87 -24.11
C THR A 171 -6.54 -11.55 -24.08
N ASP A 172 -5.65 -11.18 -24.99
CA ASP A 172 -4.26 -11.62 -24.91
C ASP A 172 -3.66 -11.10 -23.60
N ARG A 173 -3.07 -12.01 -22.85
CA ARG A 173 -2.42 -11.69 -21.57
C ARG A 173 -0.97 -11.24 -21.71
N ALA A 174 -0.37 -11.31 -22.89
CA ALA A 174 0.97 -10.84 -23.15
C ALA A 174 1.04 -9.34 -22.78
N GLY A 175 1.96 -8.98 -21.87
CA GLY A 175 2.10 -7.63 -21.36
C GLY A 175 1.09 -7.19 -20.29
N LEU A 176 0.12 -8.03 -19.91
CA LEU A 176 -0.76 -7.75 -18.77
C LEU A 176 -0.11 -8.15 -17.46
N HIS A 177 -0.15 -7.24 -16.48
CA HIS A 177 0.38 -7.46 -15.15
C HIS A 177 -0.63 -7.05 -14.08
N ALA A 178 -0.79 -7.85 -13.05
CA ALA A 178 -1.59 -7.54 -11.88
C ALA A 178 -0.79 -6.66 -10.91
N ALA A 179 -1.17 -5.38 -10.78
CA ALA A 179 -0.54 -4.44 -9.87
C ALA A 179 -0.71 -4.88 -8.41
N GLN A 180 0.35 -4.76 -7.64
CA GLN A 180 0.40 -5.10 -6.22
C GLN A 180 0.70 -3.85 -5.38
N THR A 181 0.79 -4.03 -4.04
CA THR A 181 1.25 -3.02 -3.10
C THR A 181 2.36 -3.61 -2.21
N PRO A 182 3.29 -2.80 -1.68
CA PRO A 182 3.32 -1.33 -1.66
C PRO A 182 3.60 -0.71 -3.03
N GLN A 183 2.90 0.36 -3.35
CA GLN A 183 3.22 1.24 -4.47
C GLN A 183 4.15 2.33 -3.92
N ALA A 184 5.26 2.59 -4.59
CA ALA A 184 6.33 3.44 -4.11
C ALA A 184 6.50 4.67 -5.00
N PHE A 185 6.66 5.84 -4.38
CA PHE A 185 6.72 7.11 -5.08
C PHE A 185 7.73 8.06 -4.45
N ARG A 186 8.27 8.99 -5.23
CA ARG A 186 8.78 10.24 -4.68
C ARG A 186 7.61 11.02 -4.10
N PHE A 187 7.72 11.40 -2.83
CA PHE A 187 6.59 11.98 -2.10
C PHE A 187 5.99 13.19 -2.81
N ARG A 188 6.83 14.14 -3.22
CA ARG A 188 6.35 15.36 -3.87
C ARG A 188 5.57 15.07 -5.14
N ASP A 189 6.08 14.17 -5.98
CA ASP A 189 5.46 13.87 -7.28
C ASP A 189 4.06 13.28 -7.12
N ILE A 190 3.88 12.33 -6.19
CA ILE A 190 2.56 11.72 -5.97
C ILE A 190 1.61 12.67 -5.24
N TYR A 191 2.11 13.50 -4.32
CA TYR A 191 1.29 14.48 -3.62
C TYR A 191 0.75 15.54 -4.58
N ASP A 192 1.60 16.14 -5.41
CA ASP A 192 1.21 17.12 -6.43
C ASP A 192 0.22 16.53 -7.45
N ALA A 193 0.40 15.26 -7.87
CA ALA A 193 -0.53 14.57 -8.76
C ALA A 193 -1.91 14.38 -8.12
N HIS A 194 -1.98 14.03 -6.84
CA HIS A 194 -3.26 13.91 -6.11
C HIS A 194 -3.97 15.26 -5.95
N LEU A 195 -3.24 16.34 -5.67
CA LEU A 195 -3.83 17.67 -5.58
C LEU A 195 -4.44 18.15 -6.91
N GLN A 196 -3.78 17.86 -8.05
CA GLN A 196 -4.29 18.20 -9.37
C GLN A 196 -5.56 17.44 -9.76
N THR A 197 -5.76 16.23 -9.25
CA THR A 197 -6.94 15.39 -9.57
C THR A 197 -8.08 15.53 -8.54
N ALA A 198 -7.88 16.26 -7.46
CA ALA A 198 -8.90 16.51 -6.44
C ALA A 198 -9.78 17.74 -6.75
N ASN A 199 -9.36 18.55 -7.74
CA ASN A 199 -10.09 19.68 -8.32
C ASN A 199 -10.81 19.23 -9.59
#